data_91605356920e67b85437e04764c350e1
#
_entry.id   91605356920e67b85437e04764c350e1
#
_cell.length_a   1.000
_cell.length_b   1.000
_cell.length_c   1.000
_cell.angle_alpha   90.00
_cell.angle_beta   90.00
_cell.angle_gamma   90.00
#
_symmetry.space_group_name_H-M   'P 1'
#
loop_
_entity.id
_entity.type
_entity.pdbx_description
1 polymer ?
#
loop_
_entity_poly.entity_id
_entity_poly.type
_entity_poly.pdbx_seq_one_letter_code
_entity_poly.pdbx_strand_id
1 'polypeptide(L)'
;MTLADAVAHLSPERWARADRLLVRKALAEFAHERLISPERLPDGRYEVRSDDGLTRYRYAAVVRSLDHWQVDAETITRHRDGTELPLAALDFLIELKESFGLSDEILPVYLEEISSTLSSTCFKLTKPQIPSAELARAGFQAIETGMTEGHPCFVANNGRLGFGVHEYLSYAPETASEVRLVWLAAHRSRAAFTAGVGIDYESFVREELGAGTVERFARTLTEQGLDPDDYLLIPVHPWQWWNKLSVTFAAEVARRHLVCLGEGDDEYLAQQSIRTFFNRSAPGKHYVKTALSVLNMGFMRGLSAAYMEATPAINDWLAQLVDNDPVLKSTGLSIIRERAAVGYRHLEYEAATDRYSPYRKMLAALWRESPVPSLQDGETLATMACLLHVDHEGASFAGALIERSGLTPVEWLRRYLRAYLTPLLHSFYAYDLVYMPHGENVILVLEDGAVRRAIYKDIAEEIAVMDPDAVLPPAVERIRVDVPDDMKLLSLFTDVFDCFFRFLAAILADEGVLDEEDFWRTVAGCVREYQDATPELADKFRQYDMFAPEFALSCLNRLQLRDNRQMVDLADPSGALQLAGNLKNPIAGF
;
A
#
# COMPACT_ATOMS: atom_id res chain seq x y z
N MET A 1 -10.35 -24.22 -16.65
CA MET A 1 -9.85 -24.66 -15.33
C MET A 1 -10.77 -25.76 -14.80
N THR A 2 -10.25 -26.94 -14.47
CA THR A 2 -11.00 -27.99 -13.78
C THR A 2 -11.09 -27.68 -12.28
N LEU A 3 -11.97 -28.40 -11.56
CA LEU A 3 -12.05 -28.23 -10.08
C LEU A 3 -10.71 -28.58 -9.39
N ALA A 4 -9.94 -29.52 -9.94
CA ALA A 4 -8.63 -29.90 -9.41
C ALA A 4 -7.56 -28.81 -9.67
N ASP A 5 -7.64 -28.12 -10.82
CA ASP A 5 -6.70 -27.04 -11.14
C ASP A 5 -6.80 -25.88 -10.13
N ALA A 6 -7.98 -25.68 -9.55
CA ALA A 6 -8.23 -24.63 -8.55
C ALA A 6 -7.30 -24.71 -7.33
N VAL A 7 -6.86 -25.91 -6.96
CA VAL A 7 -6.02 -26.17 -5.77
C VAL A 7 -4.64 -26.75 -6.14
N ALA A 8 -4.26 -26.74 -7.41
CA ALA A 8 -3.02 -27.36 -7.90
C ALA A 8 -1.75 -26.71 -7.33
N HIS A 9 -1.82 -25.45 -6.87
CA HIS A 9 -0.73 -24.75 -6.21
C HIS A 9 -0.54 -25.19 -4.74
N LEU A 10 -1.52 -25.84 -4.11
CA LEU A 10 -1.52 -26.25 -2.70
C LEU A 10 -0.88 -27.66 -2.55
N SER A 11 0.44 -27.78 -2.79
CA SER A 11 1.14 -29.02 -2.46
C SER A 11 1.59 -29.00 -0.98
N PRO A 12 1.77 -30.18 -0.33
CA PRO A 12 2.25 -30.27 1.04
C PRO A 12 3.58 -29.51 1.27
N GLU A 13 4.50 -29.58 0.33
CA GLU A 13 5.82 -28.94 0.42
C GLU A 13 5.69 -27.40 0.35
N ARG A 14 4.88 -26.88 -0.58
CA ARG A 14 4.65 -25.44 -0.68
C ARG A 14 3.89 -24.91 0.52
N TRP A 15 2.91 -25.66 1.02
CA TRP A 15 2.18 -25.29 2.21
C TRP A 15 3.09 -25.23 3.43
N ALA A 16 3.93 -26.24 3.65
CA ALA A 16 4.92 -26.24 4.75
C ALA A 16 5.90 -25.05 4.62
N ARG A 17 6.29 -24.69 3.40
CA ARG A 17 7.13 -23.52 3.16
C ARG A 17 6.38 -22.21 3.47
N ALA A 18 5.12 -22.09 3.05
CA ALA A 18 4.27 -20.94 3.32
C ALA A 18 4.03 -20.76 4.84
N ASP A 19 3.72 -21.85 5.55
CA ASP A 19 3.59 -21.87 7.02
C ASP A 19 4.87 -21.33 7.69
N ARG A 20 6.03 -21.83 7.29
CA ARG A 20 7.34 -21.43 7.83
C ARG A 20 7.61 -19.94 7.61
N LEU A 21 7.34 -19.41 6.41
CA LEU A 21 7.54 -18.01 6.09
C LEU A 21 6.58 -17.11 6.88
N LEU A 22 5.32 -17.51 7.03
CA LEU A 22 4.33 -16.75 7.79
C LEU A 22 4.64 -16.78 9.30
N VAL A 23 5.00 -17.94 9.88
CA VAL A 23 5.41 -18.02 11.30
C VAL A 23 6.67 -17.20 11.54
N ARG A 24 7.67 -17.23 10.64
CA ARG A 24 8.84 -16.35 10.70
C ARG A 24 8.42 -14.88 10.82
N LYS A 25 7.54 -14.43 9.93
CA LYS A 25 7.05 -13.04 9.92
C LYS A 25 6.26 -12.71 11.19
N ALA A 26 5.39 -13.62 11.63
CA ALA A 26 4.60 -13.44 12.86
C ALA A 26 5.50 -13.35 14.11
N LEU A 27 6.51 -14.20 14.22
CA LEU A 27 7.49 -14.13 15.31
C LEU A 27 8.24 -12.80 15.32
N ALA A 28 8.65 -12.30 14.14
CA ALA A 28 9.34 -11.02 14.02
C ALA A 28 8.45 -9.82 14.36
N GLU A 29 7.33 -9.68 13.69
CA GLU A 29 6.48 -8.49 13.80
C GLU A 29 5.70 -8.45 15.12
N PHE A 30 5.25 -9.59 15.65
CA PHE A 30 4.59 -9.63 16.94
C PHE A 30 5.55 -9.41 18.11
N ALA A 31 6.82 -9.80 17.98
CA ALA A 31 7.86 -9.44 18.96
C ALA A 31 8.18 -7.94 18.89
N HIS A 32 8.29 -7.37 17.67
CA HIS A 32 8.51 -5.94 17.46
C HIS A 32 7.38 -5.11 18.10
N GLU A 33 6.12 -5.47 17.88
CA GLU A 33 4.96 -4.81 18.48
C GLU A 33 4.68 -5.23 19.93
N ARG A 34 5.58 -6.02 20.55
CA ARG A 34 5.47 -6.46 21.96
C ARG A 34 4.16 -7.21 22.26
N LEU A 35 3.62 -7.92 21.26
CA LEU A 35 2.52 -8.88 21.44
C LEU A 35 3.03 -10.19 22.07
N ILE A 36 4.27 -10.55 21.77
CA ILE A 36 5.00 -11.64 22.38
C ILE A 36 6.33 -11.13 22.95
N SER A 37 6.87 -11.85 23.95
CA SER A 37 8.15 -11.51 24.58
C SER A 37 9.08 -12.72 24.48
N PRO A 38 9.89 -12.83 23.40
CA PRO A 38 10.81 -13.96 23.24
C PRO A 38 11.86 -14.01 24.34
N GLU A 39 11.99 -15.18 24.99
CA GLU A 39 13.01 -15.45 26.01
C GLU A 39 14.32 -15.89 25.34
N ARG A 40 15.44 -15.22 25.65
CA ARG A 40 16.75 -15.62 25.15
C ARG A 40 17.28 -16.84 25.93
N LEU A 41 17.58 -17.92 25.22
CA LEU A 41 18.09 -19.14 25.77
C LEU A 41 19.63 -19.09 25.94
N PRO A 42 20.21 -19.99 26.81
CA PRO A 42 21.66 -20.06 27.01
C PRO A 42 22.48 -20.36 25.75
N ASP A 43 21.89 -21.02 24.75
CA ASP A 43 22.51 -21.34 23.46
C ASP A 43 22.44 -20.17 22.45
N GLY A 44 21.87 -19.02 22.85
CA GLY A 44 21.74 -17.82 22.05
C GLY A 44 20.48 -17.75 21.19
N ARG A 45 19.70 -18.83 21.09
CA ARG A 45 18.40 -18.85 20.43
C ARG A 45 17.33 -18.15 21.27
N TYR A 46 16.16 -17.99 20.71
CA TYR A 46 14.98 -17.44 21.37
C TYR A 46 13.87 -18.49 21.49
N GLU A 47 13.05 -18.39 22.52
CA GLU A 47 11.87 -19.23 22.75
C GLU A 47 10.64 -18.36 23.00
N VAL A 48 9.53 -18.71 22.33
CA VAL A 48 8.18 -18.21 22.63
C VAL A 48 7.32 -19.41 23.04
N ARG A 49 6.50 -19.24 24.08
CA ARG A 49 5.59 -20.26 24.58
C ARG A 49 4.14 -19.92 24.24
N SER A 50 3.35 -20.94 23.92
CA SER A 50 1.90 -20.83 23.79
C SER A 50 1.24 -20.34 25.08
N ASP A 51 0.02 -19.84 24.99
CA ASP A 51 -0.74 -19.35 26.15
C ASP A 51 -0.97 -20.43 27.22
N ASP A 52 -1.12 -21.71 26.83
CA ASP A 52 -1.19 -22.84 27.75
C ASP A 52 0.18 -23.30 28.30
N GLY A 53 1.29 -22.73 27.82
CA GLY A 53 2.67 -23.05 28.20
C GLY A 53 3.20 -24.39 27.71
N LEU A 54 2.42 -25.17 26.96
CA LEU A 54 2.77 -26.53 26.55
C LEU A 54 3.55 -26.57 25.23
N THR A 55 3.23 -25.65 24.30
CA THR A 55 3.95 -25.57 23.03
C THR A 55 5.06 -24.51 23.10
N ARG A 56 6.18 -24.81 22.47
CA ARG A 56 7.38 -23.97 22.45
C ARG A 56 7.86 -23.79 21.03
N TYR A 57 8.05 -22.52 20.64
CA TYR A 57 8.64 -22.12 19.36
C TYR A 57 10.05 -21.63 19.62
N ARG A 58 11.06 -22.32 19.05
CA ARG A 58 12.48 -21.96 19.20
C ARG A 58 13.07 -21.57 17.87
N TYR A 59 13.90 -20.54 17.87
CA TYR A 59 14.48 -20.00 16.65
C TYR A 59 15.73 -19.17 16.92
N ALA A 60 16.57 -18.99 15.89
CA ALA A 60 17.66 -18.03 15.89
C ALA A 60 17.16 -16.69 15.32
N ALA A 61 17.61 -15.60 15.88
CA ALA A 61 17.34 -14.26 15.37
C ALA A 61 18.46 -13.28 15.73
N VAL A 62 18.60 -12.25 14.88
CA VAL A 62 19.35 -11.03 15.18
C VAL A 62 18.35 -9.92 15.46
N VAL A 63 18.53 -9.19 16.57
CA VAL A 63 17.72 -8.01 16.88
C VAL A 63 18.54 -6.78 16.51
N ARG A 64 18.02 -5.98 15.58
CA ARG A 64 18.66 -4.81 15.01
C ARG A 64 18.03 -3.52 15.58
N SER A 65 18.46 -2.37 15.09
CA SER A 65 17.87 -1.07 15.45
C SER A 65 16.35 -1.07 15.26
N LEU A 66 15.65 -0.24 16.04
CA LEU A 66 14.19 -0.18 16.08
C LEU A 66 13.52 -1.52 16.49
N ASP A 67 14.17 -2.29 17.34
CA ASP A 67 13.68 -3.62 17.76
C ASP A 67 13.29 -4.51 16.56
N HIS A 68 14.02 -4.40 15.44
CA HIS A 68 13.76 -5.21 14.26
C HIS A 68 14.29 -6.65 14.45
N TRP A 69 13.38 -7.60 14.47
CA TRP A 69 13.67 -9.02 14.64
C TRP A 69 13.91 -9.70 13.29
N GLN A 70 15.16 -9.96 12.98
CA GLN A 70 15.54 -10.75 11.80
C GLN A 70 15.60 -12.23 12.19
N VAL A 71 14.47 -12.93 12.00
CA VAL A 71 14.30 -14.34 12.35
C VAL A 71 14.80 -15.23 11.21
N ASP A 72 15.68 -16.18 11.51
CA ASP A 72 16.10 -17.22 10.56
C ASP A 72 15.01 -18.30 10.45
N ALA A 73 14.33 -18.31 9.32
CA ALA A 73 13.20 -19.19 9.04
C ALA A 73 13.57 -20.68 9.16
N GLU A 74 14.77 -21.07 8.76
CA GLU A 74 15.17 -22.48 8.72
C GLU A 74 15.44 -23.05 10.12
N THR A 75 15.67 -22.18 11.10
CA THR A 75 15.93 -22.58 12.50
C THR A 75 14.67 -22.72 13.35
N ILE A 76 13.50 -22.32 12.83
CA ILE A 76 12.25 -22.36 13.58
C ILE A 76 11.82 -23.81 13.81
N THR A 77 11.64 -24.18 15.08
CA THR A 77 11.10 -25.48 15.51
C THR A 77 9.92 -25.29 16.45
N ARG A 78 8.92 -26.18 16.37
CA ARG A 78 7.75 -26.23 17.25
C ARG A 78 7.76 -27.53 18.03
N HIS A 79 7.69 -27.45 19.36
CA HIS A 79 7.71 -28.63 20.23
C HIS A 79 6.54 -28.58 21.22
N ARG A 80 5.89 -29.72 21.43
CA ARG A 80 4.89 -29.92 22.49
C ARG A 80 5.19 -31.20 23.27
N ASP A 81 5.25 -31.10 24.58
CA ASP A 81 5.56 -32.23 25.47
C ASP A 81 6.86 -32.98 25.09
N GLY A 82 7.86 -32.24 24.61
CA GLY A 82 9.14 -32.79 24.16
C GLY A 82 9.15 -33.41 22.77
N THR A 83 8.00 -33.44 22.09
CA THR A 83 7.87 -33.95 20.71
C THR A 83 7.91 -32.78 19.73
N GLU A 84 8.72 -32.88 18.68
CA GLU A 84 8.74 -31.92 17.58
C GLU A 84 7.49 -32.09 16.71
N LEU A 85 6.83 -30.98 16.40
CA LEU A 85 5.64 -30.90 15.56
C LEU A 85 5.93 -30.13 14.28
N PRO A 86 5.19 -30.38 13.19
CA PRO A 86 5.23 -29.52 12.03
C PRO A 86 4.85 -28.07 12.39
N LEU A 87 5.47 -27.12 11.72
CA LEU A 87 5.01 -25.72 11.79
C LEU A 87 3.67 -25.61 11.09
N ALA A 88 2.73 -24.91 11.73
CA ALA A 88 1.42 -24.60 11.19
C ALA A 88 1.04 -23.19 11.65
N ALA A 89 0.88 -22.27 10.71
CA ALA A 89 0.62 -20.87 11.03
C ALA A 89 -0.74 -20.66 11.71
N LEU A 90 -1.76 -21.42 11.31
CA LEU A 90 -3.09 -21.34 11.93
C LEU A 90 -3.04 -21.83 13.40
N ASP A 91 -2.31 -22.91 13.67
CA ASP A 91 -2.10 -23.39 15.05
C ASP A 91 -1.34 -22.35 15.88
N PHE A 92 -0.29 -21.73 15.33
CA PHE A 92 0.48 -20.67 16.00
C PHE A 92 -0.44 -19.54 16.48
N LEU A 93 -1.38 -19.08 15.62
CA LEU A 93 -2.34 -18.03 15.98
C LEU A 93 -3.33 -18.47 17.05
N ILE A 94 -3.80 -19.72 16.99
CA ILE A 94 -4.72 -20.28 17.97
C ILE A 94 -4.02 -20.49 19.34
N GLU A 95 -2.78 -20.99 19.32
CA GLU A 95 -1.99 -21.26 20.51
C GLU A 95 -1.54 -19.99 21.26
N LEU A 96 -1.58 -18.83 20.59
CA LEU A 96 -1.17 -17.53 21.14
C LEU A 96 -2.31 -16.48 21.08
N LYS A 97 -3.57 -16.90 20.89
CA LYS A 97 -4.71 -15.98 20.70
C LYS A 97 -4.91 -15.01 21.87
N GLU A 98 -4.67 -15.45 23.09
CA GLU A 98 -4.78 -14.63 24.30
C GLU A 98 -3.69 -13.57 24.36
N SER A 99 -2.43 -13.97 24.10
CA SER A 99 -1.29 -13.05 23.98
C SER A 99 -1.51 -12.00 22.90
N PHE A 100 -2.17 -12.35 21.80
CA PHE A 100 -2.50 -11.42 20.72
C PHE A 100 -3.75 -10.57 20.99
N GLY A 101 -4.51 -10.88 22.03
CA GLY A 101 -5.77 -10.20 22.34
C GLY A 101 -6.88 -10.48 21.31
N LEU A 102 -6.80 -11.59 20.58
CA LEU A 102 -7.79 -11.98 19.58
C LEU A 102 -9.09 -12.45 20.25
N SER A 103 -10.19 -11.74 19.98
CA SER A 103 -11.51 -12.16 20.42
C SER A 103 -12.03 -13.34 19.61
N ASP A 104 -12.96 -14.12 20.19
CA ASP A 104 -13.61 -15.24 19.49
C ASP A 104 -14.44 -14.77 18.27
N GLU A 105 -14.77 -13.50 18.17
CA GLU A 105 -15.44 -12.89 17.00
C GLU A 105 -14.46 -12.60 15.86
N ILE A 106 -13.29 -12.08 16.18
CA ILE A 106 -12.28 -11.66 15.19
C ILE A 106 -11.43 -12.84 14.71
N LEU A 107 -11.08 -13.76 15.60
CA LEU A 107 -10.20 -14.89 15.31
C LEU A 107 -10.62 -15.69 14.06
N PRO A 108 -11.88 -16.10 13.83
CA PRO A 108 -12.25 -16.84 12.62
C PRO A 108 -12.02 -16.06 11.33
N VAL A 109 -12.30 -14.76 11.33
CA VAL A 109 -12.10 -13.89 10.16
C VAL A 109 -10.61 -13.67 9.89
N TYR A 110 -9.81 -13.52 10.96
CA TYR A 110 -8.37 -13.41 10.82
C TYR A 110 -7.73 -14.71 10.31
N LEU A 111 -8.21 -15.89 10.78
CA LEU A 111 -7.76 -17.19 10.25
C LEU A 111 -8.12 -17.36 8.77
N GLU A 112 -9.26 -16.84 8.31
CA GLU A 112 -9.61 -16.82 6.89
C GLU A 112 -8.66 -15.93 6.09
N GLU A 113 -8.32 -14.74 6.60
CA GLU A 113 -7.35 -13.83 5.97
C GLU A 113 -5.95 -14.44 5.91
N ILE A 114 -5.50 -15.10 6.97
CA ILE A 114 -4.25 -15.86 6.99
C ILE A 114 -4.26 -17.03 6.00
N SER A 115 -5.37 -17.79 5.92
CA SER A 115 -5.50 -18.89 4.96
C SER A 115 -5.41 -18.38 3.51
N SER A 116 -6.04 -17.23 3.22
CA SER A 116 -5.92 -16.55 1.93
C SER A 116 -4.47 -16.11 1.66
N THR A 117 -3.77 -15.59 2.67
CA THR A 117 -2.34 -15.21 2.57
C THR A 117 -1.44 -16.42 2.30
N LEU A 118 -1.64 -17.54 2.99
CA LEU A 118 -0.90 -18.78 2.77
C LEU A 118 -1.13 -19.35 1.35
N SER A 119 -2.39 -19.38 0.91
CA SER A 119 -2.75 -19.82 -0.44
C SER A 119 -2.07 -18.96 -1.51
N SER A 120 -2.09 -17.65 -1.34
CA SER A 120 -1.39 -16.70 -2.21
C SER A 120 0.13 -16.94 -2.24
N THR A 121 0.73 -17.21 -1.08
CA THR A 121 2.16 -17.56 -0.98
C THR A 121 2.46 -18.85 -1.72
N CYS A 122 1.62 -19.91 -1.57
CA CYS A 122 1.77 -21.15 -2.31
C CYS A 122 1.69 -20.92 -3.83
N PHE A 123 0.81 -20.04 -4.30
CA PHE A 123 0.74 -19.68 -5.71
C PHE A 123 2.03 -19.00 -6.18
N LYS A 124 2.53 -18.00 -5.44
CA LYS A 124 3.79 -17.32 -5.77
C LYS A 124 4.98 -18.29 -5.85
N LEU A 125 5.01 -19.33 -4.99
CA LEU A 125 6.01 -20.39 -5.03
C LEU A 125 5.91 -21.32 -6.28
N THR A 126 4.84 -21.24 -7.07
CA THR A 126 4.77 -21.95 -8.37
C THR A 126 5.42 -21.18 -9.50
N LYS A 127 5.67 -19.88 -9.33
CA LYS A 127 6.22 -19.03 -10.39
C LYS A 127 7.73 -19.24 -10.54
N PRO A 128 8.27 -19.08 -11.76
CA PRO A 128 9.71 -18.99 -11.93
C PRO A 128 10.27 -17.86 -11.04
N GLN A 129 11.31 -18.18 -10.29
CA GLN A 129 12.01 -17.18 -9.48
C GLN A 129 12.92 -16.35 -10.40
N ILE A 130 12.73 -15.04 -10.40
CA ILE A 130 13.54 -14.10 -11.16
C ILE A 130 14.64 -13.58 -10.23
N PRO A 131 15.93 -13.73 -10.56
CA PRO A 131 17.01 -13.15 -9.76
C PRO A 131 16.88 -11.63 -9.67
N SER A 132 17.20 -11.06 -8.52
CA SER A 132 17.13 -9.61 -8.27
C SER A 132 17.94 -8.80 -9.30
N ALA A 133 19.09 -9.29 -9.74
CA ALA A 133 19.91 -8.68 -10.77
C ALA A 133 19.24 -8.61 -12.16
N GLU A 134 18.39 -9.60 -12.49
CA GLU A 134 17.57 -9.62 -13.71
C GLU A 134 16.35 -8.70 -13.53
N LEU A 135 15.67 -8.79 -12.39
CA LEU A 135 14.51 -7.96 -12.06
C LEU A 135 14.86 -6.46 -12.08
N ALA A 136 16.06 -6.08 -11.60
CA ALA A 136 16.56 -4.69 -11.64
C ALA A 136 16.77 -4.13 -13.06
N ARG A 137 16.70 -4.98 -14.09
CA ARG A 137 16.76 -4.58 -15.52
C ARG A 137 15.41 -4.72 -16.22
N ALA A 138 14.41 -5.24 -15.53
CA ALA A 138 13.10 -5.49 -16.09
C ALA A 138 12.29 -4.19 -16.26
N GLY A 139 11.21 -4.25 -17.04
CA GLY A 139 10.28 -3.14 -17.17
C GLY A 139 9.40 -2.96 -15.93
N PHE A 140 8.83 -1.78 -15.75
CA PHE A 140 8.08 -1.37 -14.58
C PHE A 140 7.04 -2.40 -14.11
N GLN A 141 6.18 -2.89 -15.00
CA GLN A 141 5.14 -3.85 -14.63
C GLN A 141 5.70 -5.25 -14.33
N ALA A 142 6.84 -5.62 -14.91
CA ALA A 142 7.51 -6.87 -14.57
C ALA A 142 8.12 -6.82 -13.17
N ILE A 143 8.66 -5.68 -12.75
CA ILE A 143 9.12 -5.44 -11.37
C ILE A 143 7.93 -5.53 -10.41
N GLU A 144 6.82 -4.85 -10.71
CA GLU A 144 5.59 -4.82 -9.91
C GLU A 144 5.04 -6.23 -9.65
N THR A 145 4.96 -7.05 -10.70
CA THR A 145 4.44 -8.42 -10.61
C THR A 145 5.46 -9.46 -10.13
N GLY A 146 6.75 -9.11 -10.11
CA GLY A 146 7.85 -9.95 -9.65
C GLY A 146 8.06 -9.92 -8.14
N MET A 147 7.50 -8.94 -7.43
CA MET A 147 7.61 -8.86 -5.97
C MET A 147 6.94 -10.05 -5.28
N THR A 148 7.63 -10.65 -4.33
CA THR A 148 7.15 -11.83 -3.59
C THR A 148 6.52 -11.47 -2.25
N GLU A 149 6.97 -10.39 -1.62
CA GLU A 149 6.45 -9.91 -0.34
C GLU A 149 5.35 -8.85 -0.56
N GLY A 150 4.36 -8.84 0.34
CA GLY A 150 3.39 -7.76 0.47
C GLY A 150 3.88 -6.68 1.43
N HIS A 151 2.94 -6.00 2.11
CA HIS A 151 3.29 -4.98 3.12
C HIS A 151 4.25 -5.58 4.17
N PRO A 152 5.37 -4.91 4.49
CA PRO A 152 6.41 -5.50 5.33
C PRO A 152 5.94 -5.76 6.77
N CYS A 153 5.15 -4.86 7.38
CA CYS A 153 4.75 -4.95 8.79
C CYS A 153 3.59 -5.94 9.02
N PHE A 154 2.58 -5.96 8.15
CA PHE A 154 1.41 -6.82 8.38
C PHE A 154 1.71 -8.30 8.20
N VAL A 155 1.32 -9.12 9.18
CA VAL A 155 1.42 -10.59 9.09
C VAL A 155 0.41 -11.10 8.05
N ALA A 156 -0.85 -10.65 8.10
CA ALA A 156 -1.86 -10.95 7.10
C ALA A 156 -1.77 -9.95 5.92
N ASN A 157 -0.65 -9.92 5.21
CA ASN A 157 -0.34 -8.88 4.21
C ASN A 157 -0.87 -9.16 2.80
N ASN A 158 -1.48 -10.30 2.54
CA ASN A 158 -1.92 -10.72 1.21
C ASN A 158 -3.28 -11.44 1.20
N GLY A 159 -4.00 -11.37 2.32
CA GLY A 159 -5.37 -11.88 2.43
C GLY A 159 -6.34 -11.01 1.64
N ARG A 160 -7.27 -11.64 0.89
CA ARG A 160 -8.26 -10.97 0.05
C ARG A 160 -9.62 -11.62 0.27
N LEU A 161 -10.29 -11.21 1.37
CA LEU A 161 -11.60 -11.78 1.71
C LEU A 161 -12.67 -11.27 0.75
N GLY A 162 -13.23 -12.18 0.01
CA GLY A 162 -14.18 -11.93 -1.08
C GLY A 162 -13.67 -12.38 -2.46
N PHE A 163 -12.37 -12.70 -2.60
CA PHE A 163 -11.88 -13.40 -3.79
C PHE A 163 -11.93 -14.91 -3.56
N GLY A 164 -12.62 -15.63 -4.46
CA GLY A 164 -12.43 -17.04 -4.65
C GLY A 164 -11.26 -17.33 -5.61
N VAL A 165 -11.07 -18.59 -5.96
CA VAL A 165 -9.94 -19.02 -6.83
C VAL A 165 -10.01 -18.37 -8.21
N HIS A 166 -11.19 -18.26 -8.80
CA HIS A 166 -11.36 -17.64 -10.13
C HIS A 166 -10.98 -16.16 -10.10
N GLU A 167 -11.43 -15.44 -9.11
CA GLU A 167 -11.17 -14.03 -8.94
C GLU A 167 -9.69 -13.79 -8.62
N TYR A 168 -9.09 -14.65 -7.79
CA TYR A 168 -7.66 -14.58 -7.51
C TYR A 168 -6.84 -14.70 -8.80
N LEU A 169 -7.10 -15.73 -9.59
CA LEU A 169 -6.39 -15.97 -10.86
C LEU A 169 -6.63 -14.89 -11.91
N SER A 170 -7.78 -14.22 -11.85
CA SER A 170 -8.16 -13.17 -12.81
C SER A 170 -7.68 -11.77 -12.42
N TYR A 171 -7.58 -11.47 -11.10
CA TYR A 171 -7.44 -10.08 -10.64
C TYR A 171 -6.31 -9.85 -9.65
N ALA A 172 -5.63 -10.89 -9.19
CA ALA A 172 -4.48 -10.70 -8.30
C ALA A 172 -3.26 -10.19 -9.09
N PRO A 173 -2.54 -9.17 -8.59
CA PRO A 173 -1.39 -8.58 -9.31
C PRO A 173 -0.33 -9.62 -9.65
N GLU A 174 -0.04 -10.52 -8.72
CA GLU A 174 0.96 -11.56 -8.87
C GLU A 174 0.63 -12.59 -9.98
N THR A 175 -0.61 -12.63 -10.47
CA THR A 175 -0.97 -13.48 -11.62
C THR A 175 -0.59 -12.82 -12.95
N ALA A 176 -0.39 -11.50 -12.96
CA ALA A 176 -0.16 -10.70 -14.16
C ALA A 176 -1.24 -10.89 -15.25
N SER A 177 -2.47 -11.23 -14.83
CA SER A 177 -3.59 -11.46 -15.73
C SER A 177 -4.11 -10.14 -16.29
N GLU A 178 -4.49 -10.19 -17.58
CA GLU A 178 -5.08 -9.05 -18.28
C GLU A 178 -6.54 -8.89 -17.86
N VAL A 179 -6.93 -7.67 -17.48
CA VAL A 179 -8.28 -7.34 -17.03
C VAL A 179 -8.89 -6.33 -17.97
N ARG A 180 -10.14 -6.54 -18.38
CA ARG A 180 -10.97 -5.53 -19.04
C ARG A 180 -11.99 -5.02 -18.06
N LEU A 181 -12.04 -3.68 -17.88
CA LEU A 181 -12.97 -3.06 -16.97
C LEU A 181 -14.39 -3.08 -17.54
N VAL A 182 -15.37 -3.32 -16.67
CA VAL A 182 -16.79 -3.17 -16.99
C VAL A 182 -17.15 -1.68 -16.95
N TRP A 183 -17.99 -1.24 -17.87
CA TRP A 183 -18.46 0.14 -17.93
C TRP A 183 -19.96 0.21 -17.67
N LEU A 184 -20.35 1.12 -16.80
CA LEU A 184 -21.74 1.43 -16.53
C LEU A 184 -22.04 2.85 -17.00
N ALA A 185 -23.26 3.05 -17.56
CA ALA A 185 -23.85 4.38 -17.68
C ALA A 185 -24.63 4.68 -16.39
N ALA A 186 -24.27 5.78 -15.75
CA ALA A 186 -24.87 6.23 -14.49
C ALA A 186 -25.62 7.54 -14.72
N HIS A 187 -26.90 7.56 -14.41
CA HIS A 187 -27.76 8.72 -14.64
C HIS A 187 -27.28 9.93 -13.82
N ARG A 188 -27.20 11.09 -14.44
CA ARG A 188 -26.66 12.34 -13.85
C ARG A 188 -27.42 12.81 -12.59
N SER A 189 -28.66 12.34 -12.37
CA SER A 189 -29.38 12.60 -11.11
C SER A 189 -28.81 11.84 -9.89
N ARG A 190 -27.95 10.87 -10.12
CA ARG A 190 -27.33 10.01 -9.10
C ARG A 190 -25.79 10.04 -9.12
N ALA A 191 -25.21 10.46 -10.22
CA ALA A 191 -23.76 10.47 -10.41
C ALA A 191 -23.24 11.89 -10.67
N ALA A 192 -22.02 12.13 -10.21
CA ALA A 192 -21.30 13.37 -10.46
C ALA A 192 -19.90 13.04 -11.01
N PHE A 193 -19.47 13.81 -12.00
CA PHE A 193 -18.11 13.83 -12.51
C PHE A 193 -17.42 15.09 -12.02
N THR A 194 -16.18 14.94 -11.56
CA THR A 194 -15.32 16.05 -11.15
C THR A 194 -13.95 15.90 -11.81
N ALA A 195 -13.32 17.00 -12.13
CA ALA A 195 -12.02 16.99 -12.80
C ALA A 195 -11.18 18.21 -12.40
N GLY A 196 -9.88 18.07 -12.60
CA GLY A 196 -8.93 19.17 -12.46
C GLY A 196 -9.13 20.28 -13.49
N VAL A 197 -8.44 21.37 -13.27
CA VAL A 197 -8.55 22.57 -14.12
C VAL A 197 -8.27 22.22 -15.59
N GLY A 198 -9.16 22.68 -16.46
CA GLY A 198 -9.03 22.55 -17.92
C GLY A 198 -9.49 21.22 -18.51
N ILE A 199 -10.13 20.36 -17.73
CA ILE A 199 -10.66 19.06 -18.20
C ILE A 199 -12.18 19.15 -18.29
N ASP A 200 -12.73 18.91 -19.48
CA ASP A 200 -14.16 18.68 -19.71
C ASP A 200 -14.45 17.18 -19.86
N TYR A 201 -15.66 16.78 -19.51
CA TYR A 201 -16.07 15.37 -19.45
C TYR A 201 -16.01 14.69 -20.83
N GLU A 202 -16.57 15.31 -21.85
CA GLU A 202 -16.75 14.70 -23.17
C GLU A 202 -15.38 14.45 -23.84
N SER A 203 -14.50 15.44 -23.81
CA SER A 203 -13.13 15.32 -24.34
C SER A 203 -12.34 14.27 -23.57
N PHE A 204 -12.41 14.30 -22.24
CA PHE A 204 -11.69 13.37 -21.37
C PHE A 204 -12.10 11.92 -21.61
N VAL A 205 -13.40 11.64 -21.63
CA VAL A 205 -13.91 10.28 -21.85
C VAL A 205 -13.60 9.78 -23.26
N ARG A 206 -13.64 10.65 -24.24
CA ARG A 206 -13.27 10.30 -25.62
C ARG A 206 -11.78 10.00 -25.77
N GLU A 207 -10.92 10.70 -25.05
CA GLU A 207 -9.48 10.43 -25.01
C GLU A 207 -9.19 9.08 -24.32
N GLU A 208 -9.83 8.82 -23.18
CA GLU A 208 -9.63 7.60 -22.41
C GLU A 208 -10.18 6.34 -23.09
N LEU A 209 -11.39 6.40 -23.64
CA LEU A 209 -12.07 5.25 -24.24
C LEU A 209 -11.85 5.10 -25.76
N GLY A 210 -11.51 6.18 -26.42
CA GLY A 210 -11.57 6.26 -27.88
C GLY A 210 -12.99 6.46 -28.43
N ALA A 211 -13.09 7.14 -29.56
CA ALA A 211 -14.38 7.50 -30.17
C ALA A 211 -15.28 6.28 -30.45
N GLY A 212 -14.70 5.16 -30.92
CA GLY A 212 -15.47 3.96 -31.26
C GLY A 212 -16.17 3.32 -30.07
N THR A 213 -15.51 3.27 -28.91
CA THR A 213 -16.10 2.74 -27.68
C THR A 213 -17.19 3.67 -27.14
N VAL A 214 -16.96 4.98 -27.17
CA VAL A 214 -17.96 5.96 -26.75
C VAL A 214 -19.22 5.88 -27.62
N GLU A 215 -19.06 5.80 -28.94
CA GLU A 215 -20.18 5.64 -29.89
C GLU A 215 -20.91 4.30 -29.72
N ARG A 216 -20.21 3.22 -29.43
CA ARG A 216 -20.80 1.92 -29.10
C ARG A 216 -21.67 2.01 -27.85
N PHE A 217 -21.17 2.63 -26.79
CA PHE A 217 -21.89 2.80 -25.53
C PHE A 217 -23.11 3.72 -25.70
N ALA A 218 -22.97 4.82 -26.41
CA ALA A 218 -24.08 5.72 -26.72
C ALA A 218 -25.19 5.00 -27.53
N ARG A 219 -24.81 4.17 -28.50
CA ARG A 219 -25.75 3.34 -29.26
C ARG A 219 -26.49 2.36 -28.37
N THR A 220 -25.80 1.70 -27.43
CA THR A 220 -26.43 0.78 -26.45
C THR A 220 -27.51 1.47 -25.62
N LEU A 221 -27.30 2.73 -25.23
CA LEU A 221 -28.30 3.52 -24.53
C LEU A 221 -29.48 3.89 -25.45
N THR A 222 -29.19 4.39 -26.64
CA THR A 222 -30.21 4.82 -27.61
C THR A 222 -31.12 3.65 -28.04
N GLU A 223 -30.57 2.46 -28.27
CA GLU A 223 -31.32 1.24 -28.57
C GLU A 223 -32.28 0.83 -27.43
N GLN A 224 -32.00 1.26 -26.20
CA GLN A 224 -32.88 1.08 -25.05
C GLN A 224 -33.86 2.26 -24.84
N GLY A 225 -33.87 3.25 -25.73
CA GLY A 225 -34.72 4.42 -25.64
C GLY A 225 -34.26 5.45 -24.60
N LEU A 226 -32.95 5.45 -24.27
CA LEU A 226 -32.33 6.37 -23.32
C LEU A 226 -31.50 7.42 -24.07
N ASP A 227 -31.44 8.63 -23.49
CA ASP A 227 -30.60 9.70 -24.02
C ASP A 227 -29.18 9.56 -23.41
N PRO A 228 -28.13 9.36 -24.24
CA PRO A 228 -26.76 9.27 -23.74
C PRO A 228 -26.29 10.48 -22.94
N ASP A 229 -26.81 11.67 -23.22
CA ASP A 229 -26.44 12.93 -22.55
C ASP A 229 -26.93 12.97 -21.09
N ASP A 230 -27.92 12.16 -20.72
CA ASP A 230 -28.38 12.03 -19.35
C ASP A 230 -27.46 11.17 -18.46
N TYR A 231 -26.40 10.56 -19.03
CA TYR A 231 -25.58 9.60 -18.32
C TYR A 231 -24.10 9.99 -18.28
N LEU A 232 -23.44 9.55 -17.21
CA LEU A 232 -21.99 9.53 -17.05
C LEU A 232 -21.47 8.11 -17.14
N LEU A 233 -20.30 7.92 -17.73
CA LEU A 233 -19.64 6.61 -17.83
C LEU A 233 -18.78 6.37 -16.59
N ILE A 234 -18.94 5.21 -15.93
CA ILE A 234 -18.20 4.80 -14.75
C ILE A 234 -17.49 3.47 -15.04
N PRO A 235 -16.15 3.40 -14.97
CA PRO A 235 -15.43 2.12 -14.99
C PRO A 235 -15.59 1.39 -13.66
N VAL A 236 -15.75 0.09 -13.74
CA VAL A 236 -16.05 -0.79 -12.59
C VAL A 236 -15.16 -2.02 -12.67
N HIS A 237 -14.61 -2.44 -11.53
CA HIS A 237 -13.95 -3.72 -11.40
C HIS A 237 -14.91 -4.86 -11.79
N PRO A 238 -14.54 -5.84 -12.64
CA PRO A 238 -15.45 -6.92 -13.04
C PRO A 238 -16.04 -7.67 -11.85
N TRP A 239 -15.23 -7.98 -10.83
CA TRP A 239 -15.73 -8.59 -9.58
C TRP A 239 -16.83 -7.76 -8.92
N GLN A 240 -16.64 -6.43 -8.85
CA GLN A 240 -17.60 -5.52 -8.22
C GLN A 240 -18.95 -5.53 -8.93
N TRP A 241 -18.94 -5.61 -10.27
CA TRP A 241 -20.17 -5.77 -11.03
C TRP A 241 -20.84 -7.11 -10.75
N TRP A 242 -20.13 -8.22 -10.93
CA TRP A 242 -20.71 -9.56 -10.85
C TRP A 242 -21.11 -9.95 -9.44
N ASN A 243 -20.32 -9.63 -8.43
CA ASN A 243 -20.52 -10.14 -7.07
C ASN A 243 -21.18 -9.11 -6.13
N LYS A 244 -21.33 -7.85 -6.56
CA LYS A 244 -21.86 -6.80 -5.68
C LYS A 244 -22.96 -5.96 -6.34
N LEU A 245 -22.62 -5.16 -7.36
CA LEU A 245 -23.53 -4.14 -7.86
C LEU A 245 -24.77 -4.72 -8.56
N SER A 246 -24.62 -5.75 -9.37
CA SER A 246 -25.75 -6.40 -10.08
C SER A 246 -26.88 -6.85 -9.15
N VAL A 247 -26.57 -7.13 -7.88
CA VAL A 247 -27.52 -7.54 -6.85
C VAL A 247 -27.86 -6.38 -5.90
N THR A 248 -26.85 -5.73 -5.34
CA THR A 248 -27.04 -4.69 -4.32
C THR A 248 -27.67 -3.42 -4.90
N PHE A 249 -27.41 -3.13 -6.19
CA PHE A 249 -27.97 -1.99 -6.94
C PHE A 249 -29.09 -2.42 -7.91
N ALA A 250 -29.71 -3.57 -7.69
CA ALA A 250 -30.74 -4.09 -8.60
C ALA A 250 -31.90 -3.10 -8.86
N ALA A 251 -32.31 -2.33 -7.82
CA ALA A 251 -33.34 -1.31 -7.97
C ALA A 251 -32.90 -0.17 -8.89
N GLU A 252 -31.64 0.26 -8.82
CA GLU A 252 -31.08 1.31 -9.66
C GLU A 252 -30.95 0.84 -11.13
N VAL A 253 -30.58 -0.42 -11.35
CA VAL A 253 -30.57 -1.05 -12.67
C VAL A 253 -32.00 -1.18 -13.24
N ALA A 254 -32.97 -1.64 -12.44
CA ALA A 254 -34.37 -1.78 -12.87
C ALA A 254 -35.02 -0.44 -13.22
N ARG A 255 -34.61 0.65 -12.54
CA ARG A 255 -35.09 2.01 -12.79
C ARG A 255 -34.32 2.76 -13.87
N ARG A 256 -33.33 2.11 -14.49
CA ARG A 256 -32.44 2.70 -15.48
C ARG A 256 -31.58 3.87 -14.98
N HIS A 257 -31.36 3.98 -13.66
CA HIS A 257 -30.35 4.88 -13.11
C HIS A 257 -28.92 4.36 -13.35
N LEU A 258 -28.78 3.02 -13.47
CA LEU A 258 -27.57 2.35 -13.91
C LEU A 258 -27.87 1.42 -15.09
N VAL A 259 -27.04 1.49 -16.13
CA VAL A 259 -27.14 0.62 -17.31
C VAL A 259 -25.76 -0.02 -17.55
N CYS A 260 -25.71 -1.34 -17.63
CA CYS A 260 -24.48 -2.04 -17.99
C CYS A 260 -24.23 -1.92 -19.50
N LEU A 261 -23.05 -1.40 -19.86
CA LEU A 261 -22.64 -1.20 -21.26
C LEU A 261 -21.69 -2.31 -21.75
N GLY A 262 -21.21 -3.18 -20.84
CA GLY A 262 -20.23 -4.21 -21.15
C GLY A 262 -18.79 -3.77 -20.87
N GLU A 263 -17.85 -4.50 -21.46
CA GLU A 263 -16.41 -4.27 -21.28
C GLU A 263 -15.89 -3.16 -22.19
N GLY A 264 -14.88 -2.44 -21.70
CA GLY A 264 -14.06 -1.54 -22.51
C GLY A 264 -13.09 -2.33 -23.42
N ASP A 265 -12.42 -1.62 -24.33
CA ASP A 265 -11.51 -2.28 -25.29
C ASP A 265 -10.07 -2.39 -24.75
N ASP A 266 -9.65 -1.52 -23.84
CA ASP A 266 -8.31 -1.54 -23.24
C ASP A 266 -8.13 -2.68 -22.25
N GLU A 267 -6.93 -3.24 -22.24
CA GLU A 267 -6.46 -4.25 -21.29
C GLU A 267 -5.62 -3.60 -20.20
N TYR A 268 -5.84 -4.02 -18.98
CA TYR A 268 -5.22 -3.48 -17.78
C TYR A 268 -4.51 -4.55 -16.98
N LEU A 269 -3.54 -4.14 -16.15
CA LEU A 269 -2.90 -4.96 -15.12
C LEU A 269 -3.25 -4.40 -13.73
N ALA A 270 -3.72 -5.28 -12.85
CA ALA A 270 -3.97 -4.92 -11.47
C ALA A 270 -2.66 -4.58 -10.75
N GLN A 271 -2.66 -3.52 -9.96
CA GLN A 271 -1.57 -3.15 -9.08
C GLN A 271 -1.77 -3.77 -7.68
N GLN A 272 -0.80 -3.65 -6.78
CA GLN A 272 -0.83 -4.29 -5.44
C GLN A 272 -2.07 -3.94 -4.61
N SER A 273 -2.66 -2.77 -4.82
CA SER A 273 -3.93 -2.37 -4.20
C SER A 273 -5.16 -3.16 -4.66
N ILE A 274 -5.01 -4.07 -5.64
CA ILE A 274 -6.04 -4.93 -6.27
C ILE A 274 -7.22 -4.19 -6.93
N ARG A 275 -7.35 -2.89 -6.77
CA ARG A 275 -8.41 -2.03 -7.31
C ARG A 275 -7.91 -0.90 -8.20
N THR A 276 -6.61 -0.75 -8.32
CA THR A 276 -5.95 0.20 -9.23
C THR A 276 -5.37 -0.56 -10.41
N PHE A 277 -5.61 -0.04 -11.60
CA PHE A 277 -5.29 -0.72 -12.85
C PHE A 277 -4.38 0.15 -13.72
N PHE A 278 -3.23 -0.41 -14.11
CA PHE A 278 -2.33 0.15 -15.10
C PHE A 278 -2.85 -0.18 -16.50
N ASN A 279 -2.97 0.82 -17.39
CA ASN A 279 -3.39 0.58 -18.77
C ASN A 279 -2.24 -0.05 -19.56
N ARG A 280 -2.36 -1.34 -19.85
CA ARG A 280 -1.36 -2.10 -20.62
C ARG A 280 -1.44 -1.80 -22.11
N SER A 281 -2.64 -1.61 -22.64
CA SER A 281 -2.88 -1.31 -24.06
C SER A 281 -2.27 0.03 -24.47
N ALA A 282 -2.28 1.02 -23.55
CA ALA A 282 -1.74 2.35 -23.76
C ALA A 282 -1.10 2.89 -22.48
N PRO A 283 0.17 2.54 -22.18
CA PRO A 283 0.84 2.87 -20.91
C PRO A 283 0.91 4.36 -20.56
N GLY A 284 0.74 5.24 -21.54
CA GLY A 284 0.66 6.69 -21.35
C GLY A 284 -0.70 7.22 -20.88
N LYS A 285 -1.79 6.42 -21.00
CA LYS A 285 -3.10 6.76 -20.47
C LYS A 285 -3.14 6.66 -18.94
N HIS A 286 -4.20 7.20 -18.36
CA HIS A 286 -4.37 7.19 -16.90
C HIS A 286 -4.50 5.77 -16.34
N TYR A 287 -4.02 5.59 -15.09
CA TYR A 287 -4.49 4.49 -14.24
C TYR A 287 -5.97 4.70 -13.93
N VAL A 288 -6.68 3.60 -13.76
CA VAL A 288 -8.05 3.61 -13.27
C VAL A 288 -8.10 2.97 -11.88
N LYS A 289 -8.54 3.72 -10.87
CA LYS A 289 -8.78 3.21 -9.51
C LYS A 289 -10.29 3.10 -9.32
N THR A 290 -10.78 1.89 -9.00
CA THR A 290 -12.21 1.58 -8.87
C THR A 290 -12.58 1.24 -7.44
N ALA A 291 -13.85 1.33 -7.08
CA ALA A 291 -14.37 0.75 -5.84
C ALA A 291 -14.37 -0.79 -5.93
N LEU A 292 -13.98 -1.45 -4.84
CA LEU A 292 -13.96 -2.90 -4.72
C LEU A 292 -14.37 -3.31 -3.31
N SER A 293 -15.47 -4.08 -3.16
CA SER A 293 -15.99 -4.53 -1.87
C SER A 293 -15.31 -5.82 -1.40
N VAL A 294 -13.99 -5.84 -1.44
CA VAL A 294 -13.11 -6.92 -0.95
C VAL A 294 -12.31 -6.40 0.22
N LEU A 295 -12.23 -7.17 1.29
CA LEU A 295 -11.41 -6.84 2.46
C LEU A 295 -9.98 -7.30 2.20
N ASN A 296 -9.03 -6.39 2.40
CA ASN A 296 -7.61 -6.67 2.25
C ASN A 296 -6.80 -5.84 3.25
N MET A 297 -6.01 -6.50 4.08
CA MET A 297 -5.20 -5.89 5.14
C MET A 297 -6.02 -4.98 6.07
N GLY A 298 -7.15 -5.47 6.59
CA GLY A 298 -7.99 -4.73 7.53
C GLY A 298 -8.80 -3.56 6.93
N PHE A 299 -8.82 -3.40 5.59
CA PHE A 299 -9.58 -2.35 4.91
C PHE A 299 -10.48 -2.90 3.80
N MET A 300 -11.73 -2.45 3.80
CA MET A 300 -12.60 -2.59 2.64
C MET A 300 -12.13 -1.64 1.52
N ARG A 301 -11.81 -2.17 0.35
CA ARG A 301 -11.25 -1.42 -0.78
C ARG A 301 -12.27 -0.58 -1.56
N GLY A 302 -13.23 0.03 -0.85
CA GLY A 302 -14.24 0.92 -1.43
C GLY A 302 -13.71 2.30 -1.78
N LEU A 303 -14.45 3.05 -2.62
CA LEU A 303 -14.23 4.46 -2.92
C LEU A 303 -15.51 5.25 -2.64
N SER A 304 -15.37 6.35 -1.90
CA SER A 304 -16.50 7.21 -1.54
C SER A 304 -16.83 8.19 -2.67
N ALA A 305 -18.10 8.21 -3.12
CA ALA A 305 -18.56 9.20 -4.08
C ALA A 305 -18.34 10.64 -3.59
N ALA A 306 -18.57 10.90 -2.30
CA ALA A 306 -18.36 12.22 -1.70
C ALA A 306 -16.87 12.64 -1.67
N TYR A 307 -15.94 11.67 -1.52
CA TYR A 307 -14.50 11.98 -1.57
C TYR A 307 -14.05 12.31 -2.99
N MET A 308 -14.66 11.70 -3.98
CA MET A 308 -14.34 11.96 -5.39
C MET A 308 -14.60 13.41 -5.79
N GLU A 309 -15.57 14.09 -5.15
CA GLU A 309 -15.91 15.48 -5.45
C GLU A 309 -14.73 16.47 -5.23
N ALA A 310 -13.89 16.23 -4.23
CA ALA A 310 -12.75 17.08 -3.89
C ALA A 310 -11.40 16.58 -4.42
N THR A 311 -11.33 15.32 -4.86
CA THR A 311 -10.07 14.65 -5.22
C THR A 311 -9.23 15.41 -6.25
N PRO A 312 -9.76 15.85 -7.42
CA PRO A 312 -8.96 16.58 -8.40
C PRO A 312 -8.45 17.93 -7.89
N ALA A 313 -9.27 18.67 -7.13
CA ALA A 313 -8.89 19.99 -6.60
C ALA A 313 -7.74 19.89 -5.58
N ILE A 314 -7.72 18.84 -4.74
CA ILE A 314 -6.63 18.57 -3.81
C ILE A 314 -5.34 18.29 -4.57
N ASN A 315 -5.41 17.47 -5.62
CA ASN A 315 -4.26 17.16 -6.46
C ASN A 315 -3.70 18.38 -7.19
N ASP A 316 -4.57 19.23 -7.75
CA ASP A 316 -4.14 20.45 -8.41
C ASP A 316 -3.51 21.45 -7.42
N TRP A 317 -4.04 21.55 -6.20
CA TRP A 317 -3.46 22.37 -5.12
C TRP A 317 -2.07 21.88 -4.74
N LEU A 318 -1.91 20.58 -4.50
CA LEU A 318 -0.61 20.02 -4.12
C LEU A 318 0.41 20.16 -5.26
N ALA A 319 0.01 19.92 -6.51
CA ALA A 319 0.88 20.10 -7.66
C ALA A 319 1.41 21.54 -7.74
N GLN A 320 0.54 22.54 -7.53
CA GLN A 320 0.96 23.94 -7.50
C GLN A 320 1.93 24.23 -6.37
N LEU A 321 1.74 23.63 -5.18
CA LEU A 321 2.67 23.78 -4.06
C LEU A 321 4.03 23.19 -4.43
N VAL A 322 4.08 21.95 -4.93
CA VAL A 322 5.33 21.27 -5.33
C VAL A 322 6.05 22.03 -6.44
N ASP A 323 5.32 22.51 -7.45
CA ASP A 323 5.90 23.20 -8.60
C ASP A 323 6.41 24.61 -8.26
N ASN A 324 5.92 25.25 -7.20
CA ASN A 324 6.32 26.60 -6.81
C ASN A 324 7.34 26.64 -5.68
N ASP A 325 7.47 25.56 -4.89
CA ASP A 325 8.43 25.51 -3.81
C ASP A 325 9.85 25.18 -4.32
N PRO A 326 10.85 26.03 -4.05
CA PRO A 326 12.21 25.84 -4.58
C PRO A 326 12.92 24.63 -3.99
N VAL A 327 12.63 24.24 -2.74
CA VAL A 327 13.25 23.09 -2.09
C VAL A 327 12.69 21.80 -2.67
N LEU A 328 11.36 21.64 -2.71
CA LEU A 328 10.71 20.48 -3.31
C LEU A 328 11.14 20.30 -4.78
N LYS A 329 11.17 21.39 -5.54
CA LYS A 329 11.62 21.38 -6.94
C LYS A 329 13.07 20.94 -7.09
N SER A 330 13.96 21.32 -6.15
CA SER A 330 15.38 20.95 -6.19
C SER A 330 15.62 19.45 -5.95
N THR A 331 14.69 18.75 -5.31
CA THR A 331 14.74 17.29 -5.11
C THR A 331 14.28 16.51 -6.32
N GLY A 332 13.62 17.17 -7.29
CA GLY A 332 12.99 16.53 -8.43
C GLY A 332 11.66 15.85 -8.08
N LEU A 333 11.10 16.11 -6.88
CA LEU A 333 9.79 15.57 -6.50
C LEU A 333 8.76 15.92 -7.55
N SER A 334 7.94 14.94 -7.91
CA SER A 334 6.72 15.12 -8.68
C SER A 334 5.60 14.25 -8.10
N ILE A 335 4.36 14.55 -8.50
CA ILE A 335 3.20 13.73 -8.15
C ILE A 335 2.52 13.25 -9.42
N ILE A 336 1.92 12.07 -9.38
CA ILE A 336 0.94 11.65 -10.39
C ILE A 336 -0.45 11.98 -9.87
N ARG A 337 -1.07 12.99 -10.51
CA ARG A 337 -2.32 13.57 -10.05
C ARG A 337 -3.51 12.67 -10.35
N GLU A 338 -4.48 12.69 -9.45
CA GLU A 338 -5.81 12.14 -9.67
C GLU A 338 -6.64 13.19 -10.40
N ARG A 339 -6.65 13.11 -11.75
CA ARG A 339 -7.08 14.17 -12.67
C ARG A 339 -8.59 14.30 -12.81
N ALA A 340 -9.28 13.17 -12.71
CA ALA A 340 -10.73 13.11 -12.84
C ALA A 340 -11.29 12.02 -11.93
N ALA A 341 -12.53 12.19 -11.51
CA ALA A 341 -13.24 11.20 -10.70
C ALA A 341 -14.73 11.21 -11.03
N VAL A 342 -15.36 10.07 -10.81
CA VAL A 342 -16.80 9.89 -10.94
C VAL A 342 -17.32 9.10 -9.74
N GLY A 343 -18.39 9.57 -9.13
CA GLY A 343 -19.02 8.93 -7.98
C GLY A 343 -20.52 8.75 -8.19
N TYR A 344 -21.07 7.63 -7.69
CA TYR A 344 -22.48 7.32 -7.70
C TYR A 344 -23.06 7.33 -6.28
N ARG A 345 -24.13 8.07 -6.09
CA ARG A 345 -24.84 8.20 -4.80
C ARG A 345 -26.05 7.29 -4.77
N HIS A 346 -26.02 6.27 -3.92
CA HIS A 346 -27.17 5.39 -3.67
C HIS A 346 -27.98 5.96 -2.51
N LEU A 347 -29.09 6.64 -2.80
CA LEU A 347 -29.83 7.46 -1.82
C LEU A 347 -30.34 6.64 -0.63
N GLU A 348 -30.75 5.40 -0.86
CA GLU A 348 -31.26 4.53 0.19
C GLU A 348 -30.16 4.13 1.18
N TYR A 349 -28.92 3.83 0.70
CA TYR A 349 -27.79 3.57 1.59
C TYR A 349 -27.30 4.84 2.29
N GLU A 350 -27.35 5.99 1.60
CA GLU A 350 -27.05 7.28 2.24
C GLU A 350 -28.01 7.61 3.38
N ALA A 351 -29.30 7.31 3.19
CA ALA A 351 -30.32 7.51 4.23
C ALA A 351 -30.22 6.50 5.39
N ALA A 352 -29.73 5.28 5.13
CA ALA A 352 -29.71 4.18 6.09
C ALA A 352 -28.41 4.07 6.90
N THR A 353 -27.34 4.79 6.53
CA THR A 353 -26.00 4.60 7.10
C THR A 353 -25.30 5.93 7.39
N ASP A 354 -24.28 5.89 8.26
CA ASP A 354 -23.37 7.02 8.46
C ASP A 354 -22.43 7.27 7.27
N ARG A 355 -21.72 8.38 7.28
CA ARG A 355 -20.87 8.81 6.15
C ARG A 355 -19.65 7.92 5.89
N TYR A 356 -19.21 7.13 6.88
CA TYR A 356 -18.03 6.27 6.77
C TYR A 356 -18.36 4.85 6.33
N SER A 357 -19.65 4.50 6.34
CA SER A 357 -20.15 3.17 6.01
C SER A 357 -19.58 2.64 4.67
N PRO A 358 -19.11 1.38 4.62
CA PRO A 358 -18.67 0.75 3.38
C PRO A 358 -19.78 0.67 2.31
N TYR A 359 -21.04 0.72 2.70
CA TYR A 359 -22.18 0.75 1.77
C TYR A 359 -22.30 2.06 0.98
N ARG A 360 -21.60 3.14 1.40
CA ARG A 360 -21.49 4.39 0.63
C ARG A 360 -20.26 4.43 -0.29
N LYS A 361 -19.46 3.37 -0.30
CA LYS A 361 -18.18 3.29 -0.99
C LYS A 361 -18.15 2.21 -2.08
N MET A 362 -19.34 1.82 -2.61
CA MET A 362 -19.45 0.67 -3.51
C MET A 362 -19.31 1.01 -5.00
N LEU A 363 -19.53 2.26 -5.40
CA LEU A 363 -19.50 2.65 -6.81
C LEU A 363 -18.93 4.07 -6.99
N ALA A 364 -17.66 4.13 -7.29
CA ALA A 364 -16.93 5.30 -7.73
C ALA A 364 -15.67 4.86 -8.46
N ALA A 365 -15.08 5.75 -9.24
CA ALA A 365 -13.79 5.55 -9.88
C ALA A 365 -13.04 6.88 -10.01
N LEU A 366 -11.73 6.80 -10.13
CA LEU A 366 -10.88 7.94 -10.46
C LEU A 366 -9.83 7.55 -11.51
N TRP A 367 -9.34 8.56 -12.20
CA TRP A 367 -8.27 8.46 -13.18
C TRP A 367 -7.05 9.23 -12.67
N ARG A 368 -5.93 8.50 -12.59
CA ARG A 368 -4.64 9.01 -12.12
C ARG A 368 -3.65 9.03 -13.27
N GLU A 369 -2.86 10.10 -13.36
CA GLU A 369 -1.80 10.23 -14.37
C GLU A 369 -0.89 9.00 -14.38
N SER A 370 -0.42 8.62 -15.58
CA SER A 370 0.65 7.63 -15.71
C SER A 370 2.01 8.31 -15.52
N PRO A 371 2.97 7.68 -14.82
CA PRO A 371 4.33 8.20 -14.73
C PRO A 371 5.12 8.01 -16.03
N VAL A 372 4.67 7.13 -16.93
CA VAL A 372 5.40 6.76 -18.16
C VAL A 372 5.69 7.95 -19.07
N PRO A 373 4.74 8.88 -19.34
CA PRO A 373 5.03 10.03 -20.20
C PRO A 373 6.04 11.04 -19.63
N SER A 374 6.33 10.97 -18.33
CA SER A 374 7.29 11.86 -17.67
C SER A 374 8.74 11.38 -17.74
N LEU A 375 8.98 10.20 -18.30
CA LEU A 375 10.30 9.60 -18.39
C LEU A 375 11.14 10.27 -19.47
N GLN A 376 12.43 10.45 -19.16
CA GLN A 376 13.47 10.84 -20.09
C GLN A 376 14.19 9.60 -20.63
N ASP A 377 14.98 9.79 -21.69
CA ASP A 377 15.79 8.72 -22.27
C ASP A 377 16.74 8.11 -21.22
N GLY A 378 16.71 6.79 -21.08
CA GLY A 378 17.50 6.06 -20.09
C GLY A 378 16.87 5.94 -18.70
N GLU A 379 15.78 6.66 -18.42
CA GLU A 379 15.06 6.51 -17.15
C GLU A 379 14.14 5.28 -17.15
N THR A 380 14.04 4.64 -15.99
CA THR A 380 13.16 3.50 -15.71
C THR A 380 12.39 3.73 -14.41
N LEU A 381 11.32 2.97 -14.21
CA LEU A 381 10.46 3.08 -13.02
C LEU A 381 10.55 1.84 -12.16
N ALA A 382 10.48 2.03 -10.85
CA ALA A 382 10.26 0.96 -9.88
C ALA A 382 9.41 1.48 -8.72
N THR A 383 8.38 0.74 -8.31
CA THR A 383 7.67 1.05 -7.05
C THR A 383 8.66 0.90 -5.89
N MET A 384 8.69 1.85 -4.96
CA MET A 384 9.68 1.86 -3.87
C MET A 384 9.63 0.60 -3.01
N ALA A 385 8.45 -0.02 -2.87
CA ALA A 385 8.28 -1.28 -2.15
C ALA A 385 9.23 -2.40 -2.64
N CYS A 386 9.62 -2.39 -3.92
CA CYS A 386 10.52 -3.41 -4.46
C CYS A 386 11.95 -3.35 -3.87
N LEU A 387 12.35 -2.24 -3.24
CA LEU A 387 13.63 -2.17 -2.51
C LEU A 387 13.72 -3.20 -1.37
N LEU A 388 12.57 -3.67 -0.86
CA LEU A 388 12.48 -4.69 0.19
C LEU A 388 12.40 -6.12 -0.36
N HIS A 389 12.39 -6.29 -1.69
CA HIS A 389 12.37 -7.61 -2.31
C HIS A 389 13.74 -8.29 -2.16
N VAL A 390 13.69 -9.56 -1.72
CA VAL A 390 14.84 -10.46 -1.66
C VAL A 390 14.47 -11.72 -2.43
N ASP A 391 15.30 -12.13 -3.35
CA ASP A 391 15.06 -13.31 -4.16
C ASP A 391 15.35 -14.63 -3.43
N HIS A 392 15.17 -15.75 -4.09
CA HIS A 392 15.35 -17.09 -3.51
C HIS A 392 16.82 -17.43 -3.20
N GLU A 393 17.77 -16.70 -3.74
CA GLU A 393 19.21 -16.86 -3.48
C GLU A 393 19.69 -15.95 -2.35
N GLY A 394 18.80 -15.07 -1.85
CA GLY A 394 19.08 -14.11 -0.78
C GLY A 394 19.62 -12.78 -1.27
N ALA A 395 19.68 -12.55 -2.60
CA ALA A 395 20.09 -11.27 -3.17
C ALA A 395 18.94 -10.27 -3.15
N SER A 396 19.21 -9.03 -2.71
CA SER A 396 18.20 -7.98 -2.64
C SER A 396 18.08 -7.21 -3.94
N PHE A 397 16.88 -6.71 -4.24
CA PHE A 397 16.67 -5.80 -5.36
C PHE A 397 17.41 -4.47 -5.15
N ALA A 398 17.47 -3.98 -3.91
CA ALA A 398 18.24 -2.78 -3.56
C ALA A 398 19.74 -2.97 -3.80
N GLY A 399 20.32 -4.11 -3.39
CA GLY A 399 21.70 -4.48 -3.67
C GLY A 399 21.99 -4.55 -5.16
N ALA A 400 21.10 -5.16 -5.94
CA ALA A 400 21.21 -5.23 -7.39
C ALA A 400 21.17 -3.85 -8.07
N LEU A 401 20.36 -2.91 -7.57
CA LEU A 401 20.36 -1.52 -8.06
C LEU A 401 21.66 -0.80 -7.71
N ILE A 402 22.18 -0.98 -6.50
CA ILE A 402 23.45 -0.40 -6.05
C ILE A 402 24.60 -0.89 -6.97
N GLU A 403 24.69 -2.20 -7.16
CA GLU A 403 25.71 -2.80 -8.05
C GLU A 403 25.61 -2.26 -9.48
N ARG A 404 24.39 -2.24 -10.04
CA ARG A 404 24.14 -1.71 -11.39
C ARG A 404 24.53 -0.25 -11.54
N SER A 405 24.35 0.55 -10.50
CA SER A 405 24.63 1.99 -10.52
C SER A 405 26.13 2.31 -10.57
N GLY A 406 26.99 1.39 -10.16
CA GLY A 406 28.43 1.61 -9.98
C GLY A 406 28.77 2.60 -8.87
N LEU A 407 27.79 3.04 -8.08
CA LEU A 407 28.00 3.92 -6.93
C LEU A 407 28.43 3.13 -5.70
N THR A 408 29.08 3.80 -4.74
CA THR A 408 29.19 3.21 -3.40
C THR A 408 27.81 3.11 -2.74
N PRO A 409 27.58 2.12 -1.86
CA PRO A 409 26.29 1.98 -1.18
C PRO A 409 25.84 3.24 -0.42
N VAL A 410 26.77 3.93 0.23
CA VAL A 410 26.52 5.21 0.91
C VAL A 410 26.09 6.30 -0.07
N GLU A 411 26.74 6.43 -1.22
CA GLU A 411 26.37 7.44 -2.22
C GLU A 411 25.02 7.13 -2.87
N TRP A 412 24.74 5.84 -3.13
CA TRP A 412 23.43 5.42 -3.63
C TRP A 412 22.32 5.76 -2.62
N LEU A 413 22.54 5.44 -1.33
CA LEU A 413 21.61 5.76 -0.26
C LEU A 413 21.38 7.26 -0.13
N ARG A 414 22.43 8.10 -0.21
CA ARG A 414 22.28 9.57 -0.20
C ARG A 414 21.39 10.08 -1.32
N ARG A 415 21.54 9.56 -2.53
CA ARG A 415 20.67 9.94 -3.66
C ARG A 415 19.23 9.52 -3.41
N TYR A 416 19.02 8.31 -2.93
CA TYR A 416 17.70 7.83 -2.55
C TYR A 416 17.07 8.72 -1.47
N LEU A 417 17.77 9.01 -0.39
CA LEU A 417 17.29 9.86 0.70
C LEU A 417 16.97 11.29 0.24
N ARG A 418 17.82 11.87 -0.62
CA ARG A 418 17.55 13.19 -1.19
C ARG A 418 16.28 13.21 -2.04
N ALA A 419 16.02 12.15 -2.79
CA ALA A 419 14.81 12.05 -3.62
C ALA A 419 13.54 11.74 -2.82
N TYR A 420 13.67 10.99 -1.72
CA TYR A 420 12.54 10.48 -0.94
C TYR A 420 12.35 11.17 0.40
N LEU A 421 13.39 11.25 1.26
CA LEU A 421 13.27 11.76 2.63
C LEU A 421 13.25 13.29 2.67
N THR A 422 14.11 13.96 1.90
CA THR A 422 14.19 15.45 1.92
C THR A 422 12.85 16.12 1.61
N PRO A 423 12.08 15.73 0.57
CA PRO A 423 10.77 16.34 0.34
C PRO A 423 9.75 16.05 1.44
N LEU A 424 9.81 14.91 2.12
CA LEU A 424 8.95 14.61 3.27
C LEU A 424 9.27 15.54 4.45
N LEU A 425 10.57 15.71 4.77
CA LEU A 425 11.01 16.65 5.79
C LEU A 425 10.56 18.08 5.47
N HIS A 426 10.74 18.53 4.23
CA HIS A 426 10.36 19.88 3.85
C HIS A 426 8.85 20.11 3.91
N SER A 427 8.05 19.17 3.40
CA SER A 427 6.60 19.26 3.48
C SER A 427 6.11 19.31 4.92
N PHE A 428 6.70 18.50 5.83
CA PHE A 428 6.38 18.49 7.24
C PHE A 428 6.73 19.81 7.91
N TYR A 429 7.99 20.26 7.79
CA TYR A 429 8.48 21.42 8.55
C TYR A 429 8.00 22.76 7.97
N ALA A 430 7.87 22.90 6.65
CA ALA A 430 7.47 24.16 6.03
C ALA A 430 5.96 24.34 5.94
N TYR A 431 5.19 23.24 5.84
CA TYR A 431 3.77 23.29 5.51
C TYR A 431 2.87 22.48 6.46
N ASP A 432 3.43 21.86 7.50
CA ASP A 432 2.72 20.88 8.35
C ASP A 432 1.95 19.83 7.51
N LEU A 433 2.46 19.58 6.31
CA LEU A 433 1.89 18.67 5.33
C LEU A 433 2.57 17.30 5.44
N VAL A 434 1.76 16.28 5.61
CA VAL A 434 2.20 14.89 5.66
C VAL A 434 1.58 14.07 4.55
N TYR A 435 2.29 13.03 4.18
CA TYR A 435 1.87 12.01 3.23
C TYR A 435 1.77 10.67 3.95
N MET A 436 1.22 9.67 3.31
CA MET A 436 1.41 8.26 3.69
C MET A 436 2.47 7.63 2.75
N PRO A 437 3.77 7.83 3.03
CA PRO A 437 4.85 7.62 2.07
C PRO A 437 5.42 6.19 2.12
N HIS A 438 4.57 5.19 2.39
CA HIS A 438 4.99 3.80 2.38
C HIS A 438 5.38 3.34 0.96
N GLY A 439 6.03 2.17 0.86
CA GLY A 439 6.63 1.67 -0.38
C GLY A 439 5.72 1.65 -1.60
N GLU A 440 4.42 1.40 -1.42
CA GLU A 440 3.45 1.37 -2.52
C GLU A 440 3.07 2.76 -3.04
N ASN A 441 3.20 3.82 -2.23
CA ASN A 441 2.77 5.17 -2.60
C ASN A 441 3.88 6.02 -3.23
N VAL A 442 5.04 5.42 -3.42
CA VAL A 442 6.20 6.09 -4.03
C VAL A 442 6.72 5.27 -5.21
N ILE A 443 6.92 5.94 -6.34
CA ILE A 443 7.58 5.39 -7.51
C ILE A 443 8.95 6.07 -7.63
N LEU A 444 9.99 5.27 -7.72
CA LEU A 444 11.36 5.75 -7.96
C LEU A 444 11.61 5.82 -9.46
N VAL A 445 12.18 6.93 -9.91
CA VAL A 445 12.74 7.08 -11.24
C VAL A 445 14.23 6.80 -11.15
N LEU A 446 14.67 5.81 -11.91
CA LEU A 446 16.00 5.26 -11.89
C LEU A 446 16.72 5.54 -13.22
N GLU A 447 18.00 5.85 -13.15
CA GLU A 447 18.91 5.88 -14.30
C GLU A 447 20.10 4.98 -13.97
N ASP A 448 20.30 3.94 -14.76
CA ASP A 448 21.34 2.91 -14.55
C ASP A 448 21.36 2.36 -13.10
N GLY A 449 20.18 2.15 -12.49
CA GLY A 449 20.06 1.67 -11.11
C GLY A 449 20.17 2.75 -10.03
N ALA A 450 20.66 3.94 -10.34
CA ALA A 450 20.72 5.06 -9.40
C ALA A 450 19.39 5.79 -9.29
N VAL A 451 18.96 6.15 -8.08
CA VAL A 451 17.75 6.96 -7.87
C VAL A 451 18.00 8.40 -8.31
N ARG A 452 17.15 8.90 -9.20
CA ARG A 452 17.19 10.28 -9.72
C ARG A 452 16.18 11.18 -9.03
N ARG A 453 14.95 10.71 -8.89
CA ARG A 453 13.83 11.44 -8.28
C ARG A 453 12.75 10.47 -7.83
N ALA A 454 11.82 10.96 -7.03
CA ALA A 454 10.64 10.22 -6.58
C ALA A 454 9.36 10.85 -7.13
N ILE A 455 8.37 10.00 -7.35
CA ILE A 455 7.00 10.37 -7.75
C ILE A 455 6.06 9.88 -6.68
N TYR A 456 5.25 10.76 -6.08
CA TYR A 456 4.27 10.38 -5.08
C TYR A 456 2.90 10.17 -5.71
N LYS A 457 2.15 9.22 -5.18
CA LYS A 457 0.80 8.86 -5.61
C LYS A 457 -0.15 8.69 -4.43
N ASP A 458 -1.45 8.45 -4.70
CA ASP A 458 -2.51 8.32 -3.69
C ASP A 458 -2.68 9.58 -2.83
N ILE A 459 -2.73 10.73 -3.49
CA ILE A 459 -2.63 12.05 -2.86
C ILE A 459 -3.90 12.39 -2.06
N ALA A 460 -5.07 12.41 -2.71
CA ALA A 460 -6.25 13.02 -2.09
C ALA A 460 -6.83 12.24 -0.90
N GLU A 461 -6.59 10.93 -0.82
CA GLU A 461 -7.07 10.09 0.28
C GLU A 461 -6.07 10.03 1.45
N GLU A 462 -4.77 10.34 1.21
CA GLU A 462 -3.69 9.96 2.12
C GLU A 462 -2.75 11.11 2.51
N ILE A 463 -3.05 12.37 2.11
CA ILE A 463 -2.34 13.54 2.62
C ILE A 463 -3.14 14.24 3.69
N ALA A 464 -2.43 14.88 4.61
CA ALA A 464 -3.05 15.69 5.65
C ALA A 464 -2.24 16.97 5.93
N VAL A 465 -2.94 18.07 6.24
CA VAL A 465 -2.36 19.31 6.75
C VAL A 465 -2.71 19.41 8.23
N MET A 466 -1.70 19.41 9.10
CA MET A 466 -1.83 19.36 10.55
C MET A 466 -1.78 20.75 11.22
N ASP A 467 -1.65 21.81 10.41
CA ASP A 467 -1.74 23.18 10.91
C ASP A 467 -3.22 23.63 10.93
N PRO A 468 -3.80 23.91 12.11
CA PRO A 468 -5.18 24.38 12.21
C PRO A 468 -5.39 25.75 11.58
N ASP A 469 -4.34 26.57 11.46
CA ASP A 469 -4.39 27.94 10.95
C ASP A 469 -4.01 28.04 9.46
N ALA A 470 -3.64 26.92 8.80
CA ALA A 470 -3.30 26.90 7.38
C ALA A 470 -4.45 27.45 6.53
N VAL A 471 -4.13 28.31 5.58
CA VAL A 471 -5.14 28.86 4.64
C VAL A 471 -5.29 27.90 3.48
N LEU A 472 -6.35 27.08 3.50
CA LEU A 472 -6.68 26.14 2.45
C LEU A 472 -7.86 26.62 1.61
N PRO A 473 -7.86 26.36 0.28
CA PRO A 473 -9.05 26.59 -0.55
C PRO A 473 -10.23 25.73 -0.06
N PRO A 474 -11.50 26.19 -0.16
CA PRO A 474 -12.66 25.43 0.33
C PRO A 474 -12.76 23.99 -0.20
N ALA A 475 -12.37 23.74 -1.44
CA ALA A 475 -12.37 22.41 -2.04
C ALA A 475 -11.25 21.48 -1.48
N VAL A 476 -10.24 22.05 -0.80
CA VAL A 476 -9.09 21.33 -0.23
C VAL A 476 -9.24 21.17 1.28
N GLU A 477 -10.12 21.89 1.94
CA GLU A 477 -10.31 21.93 3.40
C GLU A 477 -10.45 20.54 4.04
N ARG A 478 -10.89 19.56 3.29
CA ARG A 478 -11.04 18.16 3.73
C ARG A 478 -9.73 17.53 4.24
N ILE A 479 -8.57 17.97 3.75
CA ILE A 479 -7.28 17.39 4.17
C ILE A 479 -6.75 17.97 5.48
N ARG A 480 -7.43 18.95 6.06
CA ARG A 480 -7.09 19.46 7.41
C ARG A 480 -7.44 18.40 8.44
N VAL A 481 -6.48 18.11 9.31
CA VAL A 481 -6.65 17.20 10.44
C VAL A 481 -6.14 17.87 11.71
N ASP A 482 -6.77 17.54 12.83
CA ASP A 482 -6.30 17.92 14.16
C ASP A 482 -5.51 16.75 14.75
N VAL A 483 -4.22 16.95 14.97
CA VAL A 483 -3.31 15.94 15.52
C VAL A 483 -2.57 16.55 16.70
N PRO A 484 -2.54 15.87 17.87
CA PRO A 484 -1.74 16.30 19.01
C PRO A 484 -0.27 16.53 18.63
N ASP A 485 0.34 17.58 19.15
CA ASP A 485 1.70 18.01 18.77
C ASP A 485 2.76 16.92 18.99
N ASP A 486 2.63 16.12 20.04
CA ASP A 486 3.50 14.99 20.37
C ASP A 486 3.34 13.78 19.42
N MET A 487 2.29 13.78 18.62
CA MET A 487 2.01 12.71 17.64
C MET A 487 2.35 13.11 16.20
N LYS A 488 2.52 14.39 15.89
CA LYS A 488 2.73 14.87 14.51
C LYS A 488 3.94 14.23 13.84
N LEU A 489 5.06 14.11 14.57
CA LEU A 489 6.31 13.54 14.06
C LEU A 489 6.23 12.04 13.80
N LEU A 490 5.22 11.34 14.35
CA LEU A 490 5.00 9.92 14.08
C LEU A 490 4.70 9.64 12.61
N SER A 491 4.17 10.60 11.86
CA SER A 491 4.01 10.48 10.40
C SER A 491 5.33 10.19 9.66
N LEU A 492 6.47 10.65 10.20
CA LEU A 492 7.79 10.34 9.68
C LEU A 492 8.40 9.10 10.38
N PHE A 493 8.33 9.02 11.70
CA PHE A 493 8.94 7.91 12.43
C PHE A 493 8.25 6.58 12.16
N THR A 494 6.92 6.54 12.14
CA THR A 494 6.18 5.31 11.86
C THR A 494 6.32 4.90 10.40
N ASP A 495 5.94 5.78 9.47
CA ASP A 495 5.79 5.37 8.07
C ASP A 495 7.15 5.21 7.36
N VAL A 496 8.14 6.04 7.71
CA VAL A 496 9.45 6.02 7.04
C VAL A 496 10.46 5.18 7.82
N PHE A 497 10.67 5.46 9.12
CA PHE A 497 11.71 4.80 9.89
C PHE A 497 11.31 3.37 10.26
N ASP A 498 10.14 3.19 10.84
CA ASP A 498 9.69 1.91 11.34
C ASP A 498 9.11 1.01 10.24
N CYS A 499 8.20 1.52 9.41
CA CYS A 499 7.55 0.68 8.40
C CYS A 499 8.38 0.45 7.14
N PHE A 500 9.50 1.18 6.93
CA PHE A 500 10.30 1.01 5.73
C PHE A 500 11.81 0.92 5.98
N PHE A 501 12.43 1.92 6.63
CA PHE A 501 13.89 1.96 6.75
C PHE A 501 14.46 0.82 7.61
N ARG A 502 13.79 0.38 8.67
CA ARG A 502 14.27 -0.75 9.47
C ARG A 502 14.42 -2.03 8.65
N PHE A 503 13.52 -2.25 7.69
CA PHE A 503 13.60 -3.41 6.79
C PHE A 503 14.72 -3.23 5.76
N LEU A 504 14.80 -2.06 5.13
CA LEU A 504 15.84 -1.80 4.13
C LEU A 504 17.25 -1.86 4.73
N ALA A 505 17.44 -1.27 5.91
CA ALA A 505 18.70 -1.33 6.64
C ALA A 505 19.10 -2.78 6.98
N ALA A 506 18.12 -3.57 7.47
CA ALA A 506 18.36 -4.98 7.80
C ALA A 506 18.72 -5.82 6.58
N ILE A 507 18.03 -5.63 5.44
CA ILE A 507 18.28 -6.34 4.18
C ILE A 507 19.70 -6.03 3.67
N LEU A 508 20.07 -4.76 3.59
CA LEU A 508 21.40 -4.36 3.10
C LEU A 508 22.54 -4.83 4.02
N ALA A 509 22.31 -4.84 5.34
CA ALA A 509 23.28 -5.33 6.30
C ALA A 509 23.44 -6.86 6.27
N ASP A 510 22.34 -7.60 6.06
CA ASP A 510 22.36 -9.07 5.97
C ASP A 510 23.10 -9.54 4.71
N GLU A 511 22.88 -8.86 3.60
CA GLU A 511 23.59 -9.10 2.34
C GLU A 511 25.06 -8.64 2.36
N GLY A 512 25.48 -7.87 3.37
CA GLY A 512 26.81 -7.30 3.48
C GLY A 512 27.09 -6.15 2.49
N VAL A 513 26.04 -5.54 1.96
CA VAL A 513 26.13 -4.40 1.02
C VAL A 513 26.42 -3.11 1.78
N LEU A 514 25.73 -2.87 2.91
CA LEU A 514 25.91 -1.67 3.73
C LEU A 514 25.67 -1.99 5.20
N ASP A 515 26.62 -1.67 6.07
CA ASP A 515 26.47 -1.84 7.51
C ASP A 515 25.31 -0.97 8.06
N GLU A 516 24.57 -1.50 9.03
CA GLU A 516 23.43 -0.81 9.61
C GLU A 516 23.79 0.54 10.23
N GLU A 517 24.96 0.65 10.88
CA GLU A 517 25.45 1.91 11.45
C GLU A 517 25.70 2.96 10.36
N ASP A 518 26.29 2.58 9.23
CA ASP A 518 26.51 3.47 8.08
C ASP A 518 25.20 3.87 7.41
N PHE A 519 24.21 2.98 7.39
CA PHE A 519 22.85 3.31 6.92
C PHE A 519 22.26 4.44 7.77
N TRP A 520 22.19 4.27 9.09
CA TRP A 520 21.57 5.26 9.99
C TRP A 520 22.39 6.55 10.08
N ARG A 521 23.71 6.47 10.01
CA ARG A 521 24.58 7.67 9.89
C ARG A 521 24.28 8.46 8.63
N THR A 522 24.00 7.78 7.52
CA THR A 522 23.68 8.43 6.25
C THR A 522 22.30 9.09 6.32
N VAL A 523 21.31 8.45 6.97
CA VAL A 523 19.99 9.03 7.25
C VAL A 523 20.12 10.28 8.12
N ALA A 524 20.89 10.21 9.23
CA ALA A 524 21.16 11.35 10.10
C ALA A 524 21.82 12.51 9.33
N GLY A 525 22.79 12.20 8.48
CA GLY A 525 23.44 13.17 7.60
C GLY A 525 22.46 13.90 6.70
N CYS A 526 21.54 13.18 6.07
CA CYS A 526 20.49 13.76 5.22
C CYS A 526 19.58 14.73 5.99
N VAL A 527 19.17 14.35 7.21
CA VAL A 527 18.34 15.24 8.08
C VAL A 527 19.10 16.50 8.44
N ARG A 528 20.39 16.39 8.83
CA ARG A 528 21.24 17.57 9.16
C ARG A 528 21.47 18.46 7.96
N GLU A 529 21.82 17.88 6.79
CA GLU A 529 22.01 18.64 5.55
C GLU A 529 20.75 19.44 5.19
N TYR A 530 19.56 18.86 5.41
CA TYR A 530 18.30 19.58 5.22
C TYR A 530 18.12 20.71 6.23
N GLN A 531 18.37 20.47 7.54
CA GLN A 531 18.26 21.49 8.58
C GLN A 531 19.23 22.65 8.38
N ASP A 532 20.46 22.37 7.96
CA ASP A 532 21.48 23.37 7.66
C ASP A 532 21.12 24.22 6.42
N ALA A 533 20.44 23.61 5.45
CA ALA A 533 20.01 24.29 4.23
C ALA A 533 18.74 25.17 4.43
N THR A 534 17.99 24.98 5.53
CA THR A 534 16.73 25.69 5.82
C THR A 534 16.71 26.27 7.25
N PRO A 535 17.70 27.14 7.60
CA PRO A 535 17.85 27.66 8.96
C PRO A 535 16.67 28.51 9.44
N GLU A 536 15.83 29.02 8.56
CA GLU A 536 14.58 29.74 8.85
C GLU A 536 13.55 28.85 9.56
N LEU A 537 13.66 27.53 9.48
CA LEU A 537 12.79 26.56 10.15
C LEU A 537 13.33 26.07 11.50
N ALA A 538 14.40 26.68 12.02
CA ALA A 538 15.10 26.23 13.23
C ALA A 538 14.17 26.11 14.46
N ASP A 539 13.14 26.95 14.59
CA ASP A 539 12.16 26.85 15.68
C ASP A 539 11.31 25.58 15.57
N LYS A 540 10.88 25.23 14.36
CA LYS A 540 10.18 23.98 14.07
C LYS A 540 11.05 22.75 14.31
N PHE A 541 12.36 22.82 14.01
CA PHE A 541 13.30 21.73 14.29
C PHE A 541 13.47 21.46 15.78
N ARG A 542 13.41 22.51 16.62
CA ARG A 542 13.43 22.36 18.08
C ARG A 542 12.11 21.83 18.64
N GLN A 543 10.99 22.22 18.05
CA GLN A 543 9.67 21.75 18.45
C GLN A 543 9.45 20.27 18.08
N TYR A 544 9.87 19.89 16.89
CA TYR A 544 9.72 18.54 16.33
C TYR A 544 11.11 17.97 16.04
N ASP A 545 11.77 17.46 17.10
CA ASP A 545 13.17 17.05 17.05
C ASP A 545 13.32 15.65 16.46
N MET A 546 13.84 15.56 15.21
CA MET A 546 14.18 14.29 14.57
C MET A 546 15.31 13.53 15.27
N PHE A 547 16.09 14.17 16.14
CA PHE A 547 17.17 13.55 16.91
C PHE A 547 16.76 13.25 18.37
N ALA A 548 15.47 13.38 18.71
CA ALA A 548 14.96 12.95 20.00
C ALA A 548 15.39 11.49 20.28
N PRO A 549 15.77 11.15 21.54
CA PRO A 549 16.36 9.84 21.84
C PRO A 549 15.43 8.65 21.58
N GLU A 550 14.14 8.86 21.66
CA GLU A 550 13.10 7.83 21.52
C GLU A 550 11.85 8.44 20.87
N PHE A 551 11.04 7.59 20.26
CA PHE A 551 9.71 7.94 19.77
C PHE A 551 8.72 6.79 20.02
N ALA A 552 7.43 7.07 20.03
CA ALA A 552 6.39 6.08 20.32
C ALA A 552 6.31 5.01 19.22
N LEU A 553 6.21 3.75 19.63
CA LEU A 553 5.97 2.61 18.75
C LEU A 553 4.47 2.55 18.41
N SER A 554 4.14 2.79 17.16
CA SER A 554 2.80 2.62 16.60
C SER A 554 2.63 1.22 16.00
N CYS A 555 1.60 0.49 16.43
CA CYS A 555 1.44 -0.95 16.20
C CYS A 555 0.34 -1.25 15.18
N LEU A 556 0.72 -1.59 13.96
CA LEU A 556 -0.22 -1.87 12.86
C LEU A 556 -0.91 -3.24 13.01
N ASN A 557 -0.19 -4.27 13.47
CA ASN A 557 -0.79 -5.59 13.71
C ASN A 557 -1.77 -5.53 14.88
N ARG A 558 -1.47 -4.79 15.96
CA ARG A 558 -2.44 -4.60 17.06
C ARG A 558 -3.75 -3.98 16.57
N LEU A 559 -3.69 -3.04 15.64
CA LEU A 559 -4.88 -2.48 15.00
C LEU A 559 -5.66 -3.55 14.24
N GLN A 560 -4.99 -4.33 13.39
CA GLN A 560 -5.61 -5.40 12.61
C GLN A 560 -6.19 -6.52 13.48
N LEU A 561 -5.49 -6.92 14.53
CA LEU A 561 -5.93 -7.95 15.47
C LEU A 561 -7.14 -7.51 16.30
N ARG A 562 -7.28 -6.21 16.57
CA ARG A 562 -8.45 -5.66 17.28
C ARG A 562 -9.71 -5.72 16.41
N ASP A 563 -9.63 -5.32 15.15
CA ASP A 563 -10.72 -5.41 14.18
C ASP A 563 -10.16 -5.46 12.75
N ASN A 564 -10.02 -6.65 12.20
CA ASN A 564 -9.52 -6.82 10.84
C ASN A 564 -10.55 -6.51 9.73
N ARG A 565 -11.78 -6.14 10.08
CA ARG A 565 -12.81 -5.68 9.13
C ARG A 565 -12.73 -4.17 8.90
N GLN A 566 -12.40 -3.42 9.95
CA GLN A 566 -12.19 -1.97 9.90
C GLN A 566 -11.13 -1.57 10.92
N MET A 567 -9.88 -1.66 10.51
CA MET A 567 -8.71 -1.48 11.36
C MET A 567 -8.62 -0.08 11.97
N VAL A 568 -9.02 0.97 11.24
CA VAL A 568 -8.95 2.36 11.69
C VAL A 568 -10.36 2.93 11.81
N ASP A 569 -10.63 3.63 12.93
CA ASP A 569 -11.83 4.47 13.06
C ASP A 569 -11.66 5.72 12.20
N LEU A 570 -12.42 5.79 11.10
CA LEU A 570 -12.36 6.92 10.17
C LEU A 570 -12.98 8.22 10.74
N ALA A 571 -13.68 8.13 11.87
CA ALA A 571 -14.19 9.30 12.57
C ALA A 571 -13.14 9.91 13.52
N ASP A 572 -12.25 9.07 14.06
CA ASP A 572 -11.14 9.44 14.94
C ASP A 572 -9.88 8.61 14.63
N PRO A 573 -9.19 8.91 13.52
CA PRO A 573 -8.01 8.14 13.13
C PRO A 573 -6.86 8.21 14.13
N SER A 574 -6.66 9.35 14.79
CA SER A 574 -5.59 9.55 15.79
C SER A 574 -5.88 8.79 17.09
N GLY A 575 -7.12 8.78 17.56
CA GLY A 575 -7.55 7.99 18.72
C GLY A 575 -7.58 6.48 18.47
N ALA A 576 -7.53 6.06 17.21
CA ALA A 576 -7.47 4.64 16.85
C ALA A 576 -6.05 4.05 17.01
N LEU A 577 -4.99 4.86 17.06
CA LEU A 577 -3.62 4.38 17.14
C LEU A 577 -3.41 3.47 18.36
N GLN A 578 -2.65 2.40 18.13
CA GLN A 578 -2.24 1.45 19.16
C GLN A 578 -0.76 1.65 19.47
N LEU A 579 -0.45 2.23 20.63
CA LEU A 579 0.92 2.49 21.05
C LEU A 579 1.39 1.41 22.05
N ALA A 580 2.63 0.94 21.91
CA ALA A 580 3.23 -0.10 22.77
C ALA A 580 4.59 0.35 23.36
N GLY A 581 4.63 1.55 23.96
CA GLY A 581 5.85 2.14 24.51
C GLY A 581 6.70 2.81 23.43
N ASN A 582 8.02 2.89 23.61
CA ASN A 582 8.93 3.65 22.76
C ASN A 582 9.95 2.77 22.06
N LEU A 583 10.39 3.19 20.88
CA LEU A 583 11.58 2.72 20.17
C LEU A 583 12.73 3.70 20.37
N LYS A 584 13.95 3.16 20.48
CA LYS A 584 15.16 3.98 20.46
C LYS A 584 15.36 4.55 19.04
N ASN A 585 15.56 5.85 18.96
CA ASN A 585 15.80 6.50 17.69
C ASN A 585 17.22 6.19 17.17
N PRO A 586 17.37 5.53 16.03
CA PRO A 586 18.69 5.09 15.56
C PRO A 586 19.57 6.25 15.08
N ILE A 587 19.01 7.44 14.85
CA ILE A 587 19.79 8.61 14.41
C ILE A 587 20.15 9.58 15.57
N ALA A 588 19.62 9.38 16.78
CA ALA A 588 19.82 10.28 17.91
C ALA A 588 21.29 10.44 18.34
N GLY A 589 22.13 9.48 18.05
CA GLY A 589 23.55 9.46 18.43
C GLY A 589 24.54 10.07 17.44
N PHE A 590 24.08 10.50 16.24
CA PHE A 590 24.92 10.99 15.15
C PHE A 590 24.97 12.52 15.04
#